data_a3e66e5e08c9c59ca6713d912455f7ab
#
_entry.id   a3e66e5e08c9c59ca6713d912455f7ab
#
_cell.length_a   1.000
_cell.length_b   1.000
_cell.length_c   1.000
_cell.angle_alpha   90.00
_cell.angle_beta   90.00
_cell.angle_gamma   90.00
#
_symmetry.space_group_name_H-M   'P 1'
#
loop_
_entity.id
_entity.type
_entity.pdbx_description
1 polymer ?
#
loop_
_entity_poly.entity_id
_entity_poly.type
_entity_poly.pdbx_seq_one_letter_code
_entity_poly.pdbx_strand_id
1 'polypeptide(L)'
;MFADERKAAYNLTEVIARYWKPNNHPFFIMKRTVLFTSLVAFLCQTGCKSAKEEKEEPGKYTVTSPAVIDTSFTKEYVSQIRSVRNIEIRAQEKGFLQNIYVDEGQFVKAGQLLFRIMPKVYEAEVLKTQAETKAAEIELQNARSLAEKNIVSKNEQAMAEAKLDQAKAEMALAKLHLSFTEIRAPFDGTIDRIPKKLGSLIDEGELLTSLSDNSEMFAYFNVSEPEYLEYQANTRGHLNKSKVNLLLANNRPLPYKGVVETIESEFDNETGNIAFRAKFPNPDRLLKHGETGKVLMTIPVSKALVIPQKTTYEIQDKKYVFVIDRNNVVRSRNISVSGQLPDLYVVSGGLSADERILLEGVQKVKDDDKIAYEYQRPEEVINHLRLKAE
;
A
#
# COMPACT_ATOMS: atom_id res chain seq x y z
N MET A 1 -34.49 -2.48 -24.09
CA MET A 1 -35.21 -1.99 -22.91
C MET A 1 -34.81 -0.53 -22.72
N PHE A 2 -35.13 0.30 -23.69
CA PHE A 2 -34.84 1.74 -23.74
C PHE A 2 -36.05 2.40 -24.44
N ALA A 3 -37.06 2.77 -23.69
CA ALA A 3 -38.17 3.59 -24.17
C ALA A 3 -39.07 3.98 -22.96
N ASP A 4 -38.63 4.95 -22.12
CA ASP A 4 -39.61 5.61 -21.23
C ASP A 4 -39.11 6.92 -20.55
N GLU A 5 -38.24 7.69 -21.18
CA GLU A 5 -37.82 9.00 -20.63
C GLU A 5 -38.13 10.22 -21.52
N ARG A 6 -39.10 10.14 -22.41
CA ARG A 6 -39.48 11.26 -23.29
C ARG A 6 -40.94 11.73 -23.14
N LYS A 7 -41.57 11.55 -22.00
CA LYS A 7 -42.98 12.03 -21.78
C LYS A 7 -43.14 13.07 -20.67
N ALA A 8 -42.06 13.55 -20.03
CA ALA A 8 -42.17 14.54 -18.94
C ALA A 8 -41.90 16.00 -19.34
N ALA A 9 -41.57 16.29 -20.59
CA ALA A 9 -41.18 17.66 -21.02
C ALA A 9 -42.27 18.44 -21.80
N TYR A 10 -43.49 17.94 -21.94
CA TYR A 10 -44.51 18.60 -22.78
C TYR A 10 -45.68 19.25 -22.02
N ASN A 11 -45.66 19.33 -20.69
CA ASN A 11 -46.80 19.83 -19.91
C ASN A 11 -46.62 21.16 -19.18
N LEU A 12 -45.54 21.92 -19.42
CA LEU A 12 -45.37 23.24 -18.76
C LEU A 12 -45.64 24.45 -19.65
N THR A 13 -45.79 24.30 -20.94
CA THR A 13 -46.05 25.40 -21.87
C THR A 13 -47.56 25.67 -22.12
N GLU A 14 -48.44 24.74 -21.81
CA GLU A 14 -49.89 24.93 -21.99
C GLU A 14 -50.62 25.59 -20.83
N VAL A 15 -50.00 25.69 -19.64
CA VAL A 15 -50.64 26.27 -18.45
C VAL A 15 -50.53 27.81 -18.40
N ILE A 16 -49.55 28.40 -19.08
CA ILE A 16 -49.29 29.87 -19.03
C ILE A 16 -50.14 30.65 -20.08
N ALA A 17 -50.72 29.95 -21.05
CA ALA A 17 -51.50 30.62 -22.12
C ALA A 17 -52.97 30.90 -21.77
N ARG A 18 -53.49 30.49 -20.58
CA ARG A 18 -54.92 30.62 -20.24
C ARG A 18 -55.32 31.80 -19.34
N TYR A 19 -54.36 32.63 -18.91
CA TYR A 19 -54.67 33.71 -17.92
C TYR A 19 -54.34 35.09 -18.36
N TRP A 20 -54.15 35.41 -19.64
CA TRP A 20 -53.95 36.79 -20.06
C TRP A 20 -55.01 37.23 -21.09
N LYS A 21 -56.10 37.83 -20.60
CA LYS A 21 -57.01 38.69 -21.42
C LYS A 21 -56.61 40.15 -21.23
N PRO A 22 -56.25 40.91 -22.27
CA PRO A 22 -56.05 42.33 -22.17
C PRO A 22 -57.38 43.08 -22.25
N ASN A 23 -57.71 43.84 -21.21
CA ASN A 23 -58.78 44.82 -21.25
C ASN A 23 -58.25 46.14 -21.79
N ASN A 24 -58.66 46.45 -23.03
CA ASN A 24 -58.40 47.75 -23.69
C ASN A 24 -59.30 48.85 -23.13
N HIS A 25 -58.76 49.85 -22.39
CA HIS A 25 -59.31 51.17 -22.23
C HIS A 25 -58.18 52.22 -22.39
N PRO A 26 -58.21 53.00 -23.48
CA PRO A 26 -57.08 53.91 -23.83
C PRO A 26 -56.97 55.20 -23.02
N PHE A 27 -57.88 55.51 -22.08
CA PHE A 27 -57.91 56.78 -21.38
C PHE A 27 -57.18 56.77 -20.02
N PHE A 28 -56.74 55.63 -19.52
CA PHE A 28 -56.08 55.55 -18.19
C PHE A 28 -54.58 55.47 -18.26
N ILE A 29 -54.02 55.21 -19.43
CA ILE A 29 -52.59 54.98 -19.63
C ILE A 29 -51.79 56.30 -19.67
N MET A 30 -52.41 57.37 -20.15
CA MET A 30 -51.70 58.66 -20.34
C MET A 30 -51.42 59.46 -19.03
N LYS A 31 -52.20 59.20 -17.99
CA LYS A 31 -51.94 59.86 -16.66
C LYS A 31 -50.92 59.10 -15.82
N ARG A 32 -50.74 57.81 -16.07
CA ARG A 32 -49.83 56.97 -15.32
C ARG A 32 -48.42 57.03 -15.87
N THR A 33 -48.23 57.26 -17.17
CA THR A 33 -46.92 57.41 -17.82
C THR A 33 -46.29 58.79 -17.48
N VAL A 34 -47.04 59.87 -17.36
CA VAL A 34 -46.54 61.20 -16.97
C VAL A 34 -46.12 61.22 -15.50
N LEU A 35 -46.81 60.50 -14.63
CA LEU A 35 -46.41 60.39 -13.21
C LEU A 35 -45.17 59.53 -13.01
N PHE A 36 -44.98 58.46 -13.84
CA PHE A 36 -43.82 57.61 -13.78
C PHE A 36 -42.56 58.25 -14.36
N THR A 37 -42.68 59.05 -15.43
CA THR A 37 -41.54 59.79 -16.00
C THR A 37 -41.12 60.96 -15.11
N SER A 38 -42.03 61.64 -14.38
CA SER A 38 -41.69 62.64 -13.40
C SER A 38 -40.98 62.05 -12.16
N LEU A 39 -41.39 60.88 -11.69
CA LEU A 39 -40.76 60.22 -10.57
C LEU A 39 -39.34 59.63 -10.90
N VAL A 40 -39.16 59.19 -12.15
CA VAL A 40 -37.83 58.72 -12.61
C VAL A 40 -36.87 59.88 -12.82
N ALA A 41 -37.36 61.04 -13.30
CA ALA A 41 -36.52 62.23 -13.44
C ALA A 41 -36.10 62.86 -12.10
N PHE A 42 -36.89 62.66 -11.02
CA PHE A 42 -36.54 63.14 -9.68
C PHE A 42 -35.56 62.19 -8.96
N LEU A 43 -35.55 60.93 -9.31
CA LEU A 43 -34.60 59.91 -8.80
C LEU A 43 -33.19 59.99 -9.45
N CYS A 44 -33.07 60.63 -10.60
CA CYS A 44 -31.76 60.79 -11.29
C CYS A 44 -30.94 61.97 -10.77
N GLN A 45 -31.47 62.80 -9.91
CA GLN A 45 -30.72 63.98 -9.40
C GLN A 45 -30.02 63.78 -8.04
N THR A 46 -30.18 62.59 -7.42
CA THR A 46 -29.52 62.30 -6.13
C THR A 46 -28.33 61.31 -6.23
N GLY A 47 -27.84 61.02 -7.44
CA GLY A 47 -26.87 59.96 -7.68
C GLY A 47 -25.48 60.37 -8.13
N CYS A 48 -24.99 61.58 -7.82
CA CYS A 48 -23.58 61.91 -7.98
C CYS A 48 -22.96 62.38 -6.69
N LYS A 49 -22.91 61.50 -5.68
CA LYS A 49 -21.79 61.52 -4.75
C LYS A 49 -20.71 60.61 -5.34
N SER A 50 -19.68 61.26 -5.90
CA SER A 50 -18.38 60.62 -6.15
C SER A 50 -18.03 59.86 -4.89
N ALA A 51 -18.05 58.52 -4.97
CA ALA A 51 -17.39 57.70 -3.96
C ALA A 51 -15.92 58.16 -3.99
N LYS A 52 -15.51 58.92 -3.00
CA LYS A 52 -14.12 58.97 -2.65
C LYS A 52 -13.72 57.49 -2.55
N GLU A 53 -12.82 57.06 -3.42
CA GLU A 53 -12.01 55.90 -3.14
C GLU A 53 -11.45 56.14 -1.73
N GLU A 54 -12.06 55.48 -0.75
CA GLU A 54 -11.41 55.27 0.53
C GLU A 54 -10.14 54.55 0.15
N LYS A 55 -9.03 55.27 0.07
CA LYS A 55 -7.71 54.65 0.12
C LYS A 55 -7.75 53.82 1.39
N GLU A 56 -8.01 52.52 1.24
CA GLU A 56 -7.73 51.58 2.31
C GLU A 56 -6.31 51.91 2.78
N GLU A 57 -6.20 52.31 4.03
CA GLU A 57 -4.88 52.45 4.65
C GLU A 57 -4.14 51.18 4.34
N PRO A 58 -2.88 51.22 3.83
CA PRO A 58 -2.16 50.05 3.47
C PRO A 58 -2.08 49.18 4.73
N GLY A 59 -2.91 48.14 4.74
CA GLY A 59 -2.95 47.20 5.84
C GLY A 59 -1.52 46.73 6.09
N LYS A 60 -1.03 46.83 7.31
CA LYS A 60 0.30 46.34 7.66
C LYS A 60 0.29 44.86 7.44
N TYR A 61 0.89 44.42 6.35
CA TYR A 61 1.10 43.01 6.07
C TYR A 61 2.20 42.43 6.95
N THR A 62 2.09 41.19 7.32
CA THR A 62 3.15 40.49 8.07
C THR A 62 4.00 39.67 7.13
N VAL A 63 5.31 39.79 7.26
CA VAL A 63 6.30 39.16 6.41
C VAL A 63 7.31 38.42 7.30
N THR A 64 7.75 37.24 6.84
CA THR A 64 8.80 36.45 7.50
C THR A 64 9.84 35.99 6.48
N SER A 65 10.86 35.26 6.93
CA SER A 65 11.79 34.55 6.06
C SER A 65 11.66 33.05 6.25
N PRO A 66 12.06 32.23 5.27
CA PRO A 66 12.20 30.79 5.47
C PRO A 66 13.16 30.50 6.62
N ALA A 67 12.88 29.45 7.39
CA ALA A 67 13.79 28.98 8.44
C ALA A 67 14.59 27.77 7.96
N VAL A 68 15.82 27.65 8.43
CA VAL A 68 16.66 26.46 8.19
C VAL A 68 16.74 25.67 9.48
N ILE A 69 16.17 24.46 9.49
CA ILE A 69 16.13 23.59 10.67
C ILE A 69 16.48 22.16 10.31
N ASP A 70 17.03 21.42 11.28
CA ASP A 70 17.11 19.97 11.18
C ASP A 70 15.75 19.38 11.59
N THR A 71 15.16 18.60 10.74
CA THR A 71 13.82 18.03 10.96
C THR A 71 13.72 16.63 10.36
N SER A 72 12.56 16.02 10.54
CA SER A 72 12.21 14.79 9.85
C SER A 72 10.72 14.82 9.49
N PHE A 73 10.37 14.23 8.39
CA PHE A 73 8.99 14.01 8.02
C PHE A 73 8.71 12.54 7.75
N THR A 74 7.46 12.14 7.91
CA THR A 74 7.05 10.75 7.72
C THR A 74 6.32 10.63 6.40
N LYS A 75 6.79 9.72 5.54
CA LYS A 75 6.08 9.29 4.34
C LYS A 75 5.31 8.02 4.63
N GLU A 76 4.10 7.93 4.10
CA GLU A 76 3.22 6.78 4.20
C GLU A 76 3.22 6.02 2.87
N TYR A 77 3.48 4.72 2.93
CA TYR A 77 3.44 3.82 1.79
C TYR A 77 2.42 2.72 2.03
N VAL A 78 1.48 2.54 1.12
CA VAL A 78 0.57 1.40 1.16
C VAL A 78 1.37 0.11 1.02
N SER A 79 1.10 -0.86 1.87
CA SER A 79 1.85 -2.10 1.92
C SER A 79 0.94 -3.33 1.98
N GLN A 80 1.46 -4.43 1.42
CA GLN A 80 0.91 -5.78 1.57
C GLN A 80 1.72 -6.53 2.62
N ILE A 81 1.03 -7.08 3.59
CA ILE A 81 1.62 -7.83 4.70
C ILE A 81 1.59 -9.31 4.34
N ARG A 82 2.75 -9.95 4.37
CA ARG A 82 2.91 -11.38 4.06
C ARG A 82 3.68 -12.09 5.16
N SER A 83 3.28 -13.31 5.44
CA SER A 83 4.03 -14.20 6.34
C SER A 83 5.44 -14.44 5.83
N VAL A 84 6.40 -14.68 6.73
CA VAL A 84 7.79 -14.99 6.36
C VAL A 84 7.86 -16.26 5.51
N ARG A 85 6.96 -17.21 5.75
CA ARG A 85 6.74 -18.40 4.91
C ARG A 85 5.24 -18.63 4.78
N ASN A 86 4.81 -18.85 3.54
CA ASN A 86 3.45 -19.28 3.24
C ASN A 86 3.55 -20.28 2.10
N ILE A 87 3.05 -21.48 2.34
CA ILE A 87 3.06 -22.55 1.35
C ILE A 87 1.71 -23.24 1.25
N GLU A 88 1.43 -23.75 0.09
CA GLU A 88 0.33 -24.68 -0.13
C GLU A 88 0.76 -26.10 0.18
N ILE A 89 0.05 -26.77 1.06
CA ILE A 89 0.24 -28.21 1.33
C ILE A 89 -0.66 -28.97 0.38
N ARG A 90 0.00 -29.69 -0.52
CA ARG A 90 -0.65 -30.49 -1.57
C ARG A 90 -0.40 -31.98 -1.36
N ALA A 91 -1.36 -32.78 -1.75
CA ALA A 91 -1.22 -34.23 -1.74
C ALA A 91 -0.13 -34.68 -2.73
N GLN A 92 0.73 -35.58 -2.31
CA GLN A 92 1.76 -36.20 -3.16
C GLN A 92 1.32 -37.56 -3.72
N GLU A 93 0.25 -38.12 -3.15
CA GLU A 93 -0.35 -39.38 -3.55
C GLU A 93 -1.86 -39.27 -3.64
N LYS A 94 -2.46 -40.11 -4.48
CA LYS A 94 -3.91 -40.17 -4.65
C LYS A 94 -4.55 -41.17 -3.68
N GLY A 95 -5.81 -40.93 -3.33
CA GLY A 95 -6.59 -41.84 -2.49
C GLY A 95 -7.67 -41.13 -1.69
N PHE A 96 -8.42 -41.86 -0.88
CA PHE A 96 -9.42 -41.28 -0.02
C PHE A 96 -8.78 -40.62 1.21
N LEU A 97 -9.20 -39.42 1.56
CA LEU A 97 -8.78 -38.73 2.78
C LEU A 97 -9.34 -39.48 4.00
N GLN A 98 -8.48 -40.26 4.66
CA GLN A 98 -8.88 -41.13 5.74
C GLN A 98 -9.01 -40.42 7.08
N ASN A 99 -8.07 -39.51 7.38
CA ASN A 99 -8.04 -38.78 8.63
C ASN A 99 -7.58 -37.34 8.40
N ILE A 100 -8.17 -36.44 9.20
CA ILE A 100 -7.76 -35.05 9.36
C ILE A 100 -7.44 -34.88 10.85
N TYR A 101 -6.20 -34.52 11.18
CA TYR A 101 -5.70 -34.43 12.56
C TYR A 101 -5.61 -32.98 13.08
N VAL A 102 -5.99 -32.02 12.24
CA VAL A 102 -5.87 -30.57 12.53
C VAL A 102 -7.16 -29.87 12.15
N ASP A 103 -7.35 -28.69 12.69
CA ASP A 103 -8.49 -27.84 12.35
C ASP A 103 -8.02 -26.51 11.70
N GLU A 104 -8.94 -25.84 11.01
CA GLU A 104 -8.72 -24.52 10.42
C GLU A 104 -8.35 -23.50 11.52
N GLY A 105 -7.31 -22.70 11.28
CA GLY A 105 -6.79 -21.74 12.28
C GLY A 105 -5.91 -22.35 13.37
N GLN A 106 -5.74 -23.68 13.43
CA GLN A 106 -4.89 -24.33 14.42
C GLN A 106 -3.42 -24.07 14.16
N PHE A 107 -2.67 -23.79 15.24
CA PHE A 107 -1.21 -23.78 15.21
C PHE A 107 -0.65 -25.19 15.27
N VAL A 108 0.30 -25.52 14.39
CA VAL A 108 0.96 -26.80 14.28
C VAL A 108 2.47 -26.67 14.37
N LYS A 109 3.14 -27.72 14.81
CA LYS A 109 4.60 -27.80 14.88
C LYS A 109 5.16 -28.54 13.66
N ALA A 110 6.40 -28.26 13.32
CA ALA A 110 7.16 -29.00 12.32
C ALA A 110 7.12 -30.51 12.58
N GLY A 111 6.88 -31.32 11.56
CA GLY A 111 6.74 -32.76 11.67
C GLY A 111 5.37 -33.26 12.17
N GLN A 112 4.50 -32.39 12.66
CA GLN A 112 3.16 -32.78 13.09
C GLN A 112 2.35 -33.36 11.94
N LEU A 113 1.70 -34.52 12.15
CA LEU A 113 0.81 -35.15 11.17
C LEU A 113 -0.46 -34.30 11.00
N LEU A 114 -0.76 -33.93 9.75
CA LEU A 114 -1.89 -33.10 9.38
C LEU A 114 -3.02 -33.90 8.77
N PHE A 115 -2.68 -34.69 7.77
CA PHE A 115 -3.64 -35.51 7.00
C PHE A 115 -3.10 -36.90 6.78
N ARG A 116 -3.99 -37.85 6.61
CA ARG A 116 -3.67 -39.20 6.18
C ARG A 116 -4.57 -39.61 5.00
N ILE A 117 -3.97 -39.92 3.90
CA ILE A 117 -4.61 -40.58 2.75
C ILE A 117 -4.64 -42.09 3.05
N MET A 118 -5.68 -42.81 2.59
CA MET A 118 -5.85 -44.24 2.82
C MET A 118 -4.61 -45.03 2.34
N PRO A 119 -3.82 -45.63 3.24
CA PRO A 119 -2.51 -46.21 2.88
C PRO A 119 -2.58 -47.66 2.34
N LYS A 120 -3.77 -48.31 2.36
CA LYS A 120 -3.93 -49.75 2.11
C LYS A 120 -3.27 -50.26 0.84
N VAL A 121 -3.40 -49.53 -0.26
CA VAL A 121 -2.81 -49.88 -1.55
C VAL A 121 -1.27 -49.81 -1.49
N TYR A 122 -0.76 -48.74 -0.87
CA TYR A 122 0.69 -48.51 -0.71
C TYR A 122 1.32 -49.50 0.27
N GLU A 123 0.62 -49.87 1.37
CA GLU A 123 1.03 -50.92 2.29
C GLU A 123 1.16 -52.25 1.57
N ALA A 124 0.19 -52.60 0.70
CA ALA A 124 0.24 -53.84 -0.07
C ALA A 124 1.41 -53.87 -1.07
N GLU A 125 1.73 -52.72 -1.72
CA GLU A 125 2.87 -52.62 -2.62
C GLU A 125 4.20 -52.74 -1.89
N VAL A 126 4.34 -52.16 -0.68
CA VAL A 126 5.52 -52.39 0.17
C VAL A 126 5.68 -53.85 0.53
N LEU A 127 4.60 -54.55 0.91
CA LEU A 127 4.66 -55.96 1.24
C LEU A 127 5.08 -56.83 0.03
N LYS A 128 4.57 -56.49 -1.17
CA LYS A 128 4.93 -57.18 -2.43
C LYS A 128 6.43 -56.99 -2.73
N THR A 129 6.92 -55.76 -2.78
CA THR A 129 8.32 -55.44 -3.08
C THR A 129 9.29 -55.96 -2.02
N GLN A 130 8.83 -56.05 -0.75
CA GLN A 130 9.58 -56.70 0.32
C GLN A 130 9.74 -58.20 0.09
N ALA A 131 8.69 -58.88 -0.39
CA ALA A 131 8.77 -60.32 -0.73
C ALA A 131 9.70 -60.55 -1.94
N GLU A 132 9.64 -59.68 -2.96
CA GLU A 132 10.52 -59.71 -4.14
C GLU A 132 11.99 -59.51 -3.73
N THR A 133 12.26 -58.51 -2.86
CA THR A 133 13.61 -58.28 -2.30
C THR A 133 14.11 -59.51 -1.57
N LYS A 134 13.27 -60.17 -0.76
CA LYS A 134 13.62 -61.39 -0.02
C LYS A 134 13.92 -62.54 -0.96
N ALA A 135 13.17 -62.73 -2.03
CA ALA A 135 13.44 -63.74 -3.05
C ALA A 135 14.79 -63.51 -3.75
N ALA A 136 15.09 -62.23 -4.15
CA ALA A 136 16.38 -61.90 -4.75
C ALA A 136 17.55 -62.04 -3.77
N GLU A 137 17.36 -61.84 -2.49
CA GLU A 137 18.35 -62.05 -1.43
C GLU A 137 18.72 -63.54 -1.31
N ILE A 138 17.71 -64.42 -1.34
CA ILE A 138 17.91 -65.88 -1.33
C ILE A 138 18.61 -66.33 -2.61
N GLU A 139 18.23 -65.79 -3.78
CA GLU A 139 18.86 -66.07 -5.06
C GLU A 139 20.35 -65.71 -5.04
N LEU A 140 20.70 -64.50 -4.55
CA LEU A 140 22.11 -64.12 -4.38
C LEU A 140 22.86 -65.04 -3.41
N GLN A 141 22.25 -65.39 -2.28
CA GLN A 141 22.87 -66.29 -1.32
C GLN A 141 23.17 -67.61 -1.93
N ASN A 142 22.27 -68.21 -2.72
CA ASN A 142 22.46 -69.43 -3.45
C ASN A 142 23.60 -69.33 -4.51
N ALA A 143 23.55 -68.29 -5.36
CA ALA A 143 24.56 -67.97 -6.36
C ALA A 143 25.97 -67.86 -5.74
N ARG A 144 26.06 -67.16 -4.59
CA ARG A 144 27.31 -66.98 -3.84
C ARG A 144 27.86 -68.34 -3.36
N SER A 145 27.02 -69.21 -2.73
CA SER A 145 27.39 -70.49 -2.24
C SER A 145 27.84 -71.44 -3.38
N LEU A 146 27.21 -71.37 -4.55
CA LEU A 146 27.58 -72.13 -5.73
C LEU A 146 28.87 -71.65 -6.41
N ALA A 147 29.05 -70.28 -6.45
CA ALA A 147 30.27 -69.65 -6.97
C ALA A 147 31.51 -70.01 -6.13
N GLU A 148 31.39 -69.99 -4.80
CA GLU A 148 32.44 -70.42 -3.87
C GLU A 148 32.88 -71.84 -4.10
N LYS A 149 31.96 -72.76 -4.58
CA LYS A 149 32.22 -74.14 -4.96
C LYS A 149 32.64 -74.31 -6.44
N ASN A 150 32.85 -73.22 -7.17
CA ASN A 150 33.14 -73.16 -8.61
C ASN A 150 32.08 -73.85 -9.50
N ILE A 151 30.83 -73.96 -9.06
CA ILE A 151 29.72 -74.56 -9.81
C ILE A 151 29.11 -73.53 -10.79
N VAL A 152 29.08 -72.28 -10.44
CA VAL A 152 28.60 -71.16 -11.30
C VAL A 152 29.70 -70.16 -11.48
N SER A 153 29.58 -69.30 -12.52
CA SER A 153 30.53 -68.19 -12.81
C SER A 153 30.38 -67.01 -11.83
N LYS A 154 31.47 -66.26 -11.67
CA LYS A 154 31.42 -65.01 -10.92
C LYS A 154 30.44 -64.00 -11.56
N ASN A 155 30.22 -64.06 -12.86
CA ASN A 155 29.23 -63.26 -13.55
C ASN A 155 27.79 -63.55 -13.08
N GLU A 156 27.47 -64.86 -12.85
CA GLU A 156 26.16 -65.25 -12.33
C GLU A 156 25.91 -64.69 -10.94
N GLN A 157 26.92 -64.73 -10.06
CA GLN A 157 26.84 -64.10 -8.74
C GLN A 157 26.65 -62.56 -8.88
N ALA A 158 27.39 -61.88 -9.77
CA ALA A 158 27.25 -60.43 -10.00
C ALA A 158 25.86 -60.03 -10.55
N MET A 159 25.30 -60.91 -11.43
CA MET A 159 23.92 -60.70 -11.91
C MET A 159 22.88 -60.85 -10.80
N ALA A 160 23.02 -61.86 -9.92
CA ALA A 160 22.14 -62.04 -8.76
C ALA A 160 22.24 -60.79 -7.76
N GLU A 161 23.46 -60.26 -7.59
CA GLU A 161 23.70 -59.08 -6.78
C GLU A 161 23.01 -57.82 -7.38
N ALA A 162 23.18 -57.60 -8.68
CA ALA A 162 22.50 -56.51 -9.38
C ALA A 162 20.96 -56.64 -9.30
N LYS A 163 20.43 -57.87 -9.38
CA LYS A 163 18.98 -58.11 -9.23
C LYS A 163 18.48 -57.82 -7.82
N LEU A 164 19.27 -58.15 -6.77
CA LEU A 164 18.94 -57.76 -5.40
C LEU A 164 18.96 -56.28 -5.21
N ASP A 165 19.92 -55.55 -5.78
CA ASP A 165 20.01 -54.13 -5.68
C ASP A 165 18.84 -53.42 -6.40
N GLN A 166 18.40 -53.94 -7.54
CA GLN A 166 17.17 -53.50 -8.21
C GLN A 166 15.95 -53.70 -7.30
N ALA A 167 15.76 -54.89 -6.74
CA ALA A 167 14.62 -55.16 -5.86
C ALA A 167 14.61 -54.28 -4.60
N LYS A 168 15.79 -53.99 -4.03
CA LYS A 168 15.92 -53.05 -2.91
C LYS A 168 15.51 -51.62 -3.31
N ALA A 169 15.89 -51.16 -4.51
CA ALA A 169 15.50 -49.84 -5.02
C ALA A 169 13.98 -49.75 -5.22
N GLU A 170 13.35 -50.80 -5.77
CA GLU A 170 11.89 -50.87 -5.93
C GLU A 170 11.16 -50.86 -4.57
N MET A 171 11.66 -51.60 -3.57
CA MET A 171 11.13 -51.57 -2.20
C MET A 171 11.30 -50.18 -1.56
N ALA A 172 12.43 -49.53 -1.78
CA ALA A 172 12.64 -48.17 -1.27
C ALA A 172 11.65 -47.17 -1.88
N LEU A 173 11.38 -47.27 -3.18
CA LEU A 173 10.38 -46.46 -3.88
C LEU A 173 8.97 -46.70 -3.31
N ALA A 174 8.56 -47.96 -3.14
CA ALA A 174 7.26 -48.30 -2.54
C ALA A 174 7.10 -47.72 -1.12
N LYS A 175 8.17 -47.80 -0.30
CA LYS A 175 8.17 -47.15 1.05
C LYS A 175 8.07 -45.66 0.99
N LEU A 176 8.68 -45.01 0.00
CA LEU A 176 8.57 -43.55 -0.22
C LEU A 176 7.12 -43.16 -0.55
N HIS A 177 6.47 -43.86 -1.49
CA HIS A 177 5.06 -43.66 -1.82
C HIS A 177 4.15 -43.84 -0.59
N LEU A 178 4.40 -44.89 0.22
CA LEU A 178 3.67 -45.06 1.48
C LEU A 178 3.88 -43.91 2.43
N SER A 179 5.10 -43.38 2.55
CA SER A 179 5.38 -42.24 3.42
C SER A 179 4.63 -40.98 2.99
N PHE A 180 4.41 -40.78 1.71
CA PHE A 180 3.67 -39.66 1.16
C PHE A 180 2.15 -39.68 1.44
N THR A 181 1.63 -40.82 1.91
CA THR A 181 0.24 -40.90 2.40
C THR A 181 0.05 -40.19 3.74
N GLU A 182 1.14 -39.92 4.48
CA GLU A 182 1.14 -39.13 5.71
C GLU A 182 1.65 -37.72 5.45
N ILE A 183 0.75 -36.75 5.36
CA ILE A 183 1.08 -35.37 5.11
C ILE A 183 1.39 -34.65 6.42
N ARG A 184 2.62 -34.16 6.56
CA ARG A 184 3.15 -33.50 7.76
C ARG A 184 3.53 -32.06 7.52
N ALA A 185 3.46 -31.24 8.58
CA ALA A 185 3.88 -29.85 8.55
C ALA A 185 5.41 -29.74 8.35
N PRO A 186 5.90 -29.02 7.35
CA PRO A 186 7.33 -28.84 7.12
C PRO A 186 7.99 -27.82 8.07
N PHE A 187 7.19 -26.95 8.70
CA PHE A 187 7.63 -25.95 9.66
C PHE A 187 6.48 -25.57 10.63
N ASP A 188 6.82 -24.85 11.69
CA ASP A 188 5.84 -24.34 12.65
C ASP A 188 4.99 -23.25 12.00
N GLY A 189 3.66 -23.36 12.08
CA GLY A 189 2.77 -22.40 11.43
C GLY A 189 1.31 -22.60 11.79
N THR A 190 0.47 -21.80 11.18
CA THR A 190 -0.99 -21.84 11.35
C THR A 190 -1.61 -22.41 10.08
N ILE A 191 -2.49 -23.39 10.27
CA ILE A 191 -3.30 -23.98 9.19
C ILE A 191 -4.35 -22.96 8.75
N ASP A 192 -4.52 -22.84 7.46
CA ASP A 192 -5.59 -22.05 6.85
C ASP A 192 -6.81 -22.97 6.57
N ARG A 193 -7.65 -22.59 5.61
CA ARG A 193 -8.85 -23.35 5.22
C ARG A 193 -8.50 -24.76 4.75
N ILE A 194 -9.34 -25.73 5.11
CA ILE A 194 -9.28 -27.13 4.67
C ILE A 194 -10.45 -27.40 3.69
N PRO A 195 -10.21 -27.27 2.37
CA PRO A 195 -11.29 -27.41 1.37
C PRO A 195 -11.86 -28.83 1.26
N LYS A 196 -11.05 -29.85 1.59
CA LYS A 196 -11.43 -31.26 1.50
C LYS A 196 -11.93 -31.76 2.83
N LYS A 197 -12.91 -32.65 2.76
CA LYS A 197 -13.50 -33.26 3.96
C LYS A 197 -13.15 -34.73 4.07
N LEU A 198 -13.30 -35.28 5.26
CA LEU A 198 -13.08 -36.70 5.52
C LEU A 198 -13.85 -37.54 4.50
N GLY A 199 -13.20 -38.54 3.87
CA GLY A 199 -13.76 -39.39 2.84
C GLY A 199 -13.73 -38.83 1.42
N SER A 200 -13.26 -37.57 1.21
CA SER A 200 -13.04 -37.07 -0.14
C SER A 200 -12.01 -37.87 -0.88
N LEU A 201 -12.21 -38.09 -2.17
CA LEU A 201 -11.18 -38.57 -3.05
C LEU A 201 -10.20 -37.43 -3.33
N ILE A 202 -8.93 -37.67 -3.18
CA ILE A 202 -7.81 -36.76 -3.38
C ILE A 202 -7.00 -37.27 -4.55
N ASP A 203 -6.68 -36.37 -5.47
CA ASP A 203 -5.74 -36.62 -6.56
C ASP A 203 -4.34 -36.07 -6.21
N GLU A 204 -3.32 -36.55 -6.91
CA GLU A 204 -1.95 -36.08 -6.80
C GLU A 204 -1.90 -34.59 -7.18
N GLY A 205 -1.19 -33.76 -6.39
CA GLY A 205 -1.10 -32.32 -6.55
C GLY A 205 -2.30 -31.53 -6.01
N GLU A 206 -3.34 -32.18 -5.48
CA GLU A 206 -4.53 -31.52 -4.99
C GLU A 206 -4.27 -30.74 -3.68
N LEU A 207 -4.83 -29.52 -3.59
CA LEU A 207 -4.66 -28.63 -2.43
C LEU A 207 -5.43 -29.19 -1.22
N LEU A 208 -4.70 -29.41 -0.11
CA LEU A 208 -5.28 -29.84 1.17
C LEU A 208 -5.47 -28.68 2.13
N THR A 209 -4.49 -27.79 2.23
CA THR A 209 -4.53 -26.56 3.04
C THR A 209 -3.35 -25.66 2.68
N SER A 210 -3.32 -24.46 3.26
CA SER A 210 -2.12 -23.59 3.30
C SER A 210 -1.56 -23.55 4.72
N LEU A 211 -0.24 -23.40 4.83
CA LEU A 211 0.47 -23.28 6.10
C LEU A 211 1.26 -21.98 6.11
N SER A 212 0.96 -21.10 7.08
CA SER A 212 1.59 -19.80 7.24
C SER A 212 2.40 -19.69 8.52
N ASP A 213 3.66 -19.33 8.39
CA ASP A 213 4.50 -18.94 9.52
C ASP A 213 4.34 -17.43 9.77
N ASN A 214 3.54 -17.11 10.77
CA ASN A 214 3.22 -15.74 11.16
C ASN A 214 4.07 -15.24 12.35
N SER A 215 5.21 -15.86 12.64
CA SER A 215 6.11 -15.42 13.73
C SER A 215 6.73 -14.06 13.43
N GLU A 216 7.02 -13.82 12.17
CA GLU A 216 7.49 -12.55 11.62
C GLU A 216 6.73 -12.27 10.33
N MET A 217 6.59 -10.97 10.01
CA MET A 217 5.84 -10.55 8.82
C MET A 217 6.69 -9.65 7.94
N PHE A 218 6.52 -9.80 6.66
CA PHE A 218 7.07 -8.90 5.65
C PHE A 218 6.00 -7.94 5.17
N ALA A 219 6.29 -6.65 5.20
CA ALA A 219 5.50 -5.62 4.55
C ALA A 219 6.21 -5.21 3.25
N TYR A 220 5.55 -5.46 2.12
CA TYR A 220 6.02 -5.04 0.80
C TYR A 220 5.34 -3.73 0.43
N PHE A 221 6.11 -2.74 0.05
CA PHE A 221 5.62 -1.43 -0.34
C PHE A 221 6.46 -0.84 -1.47
N ASN A 222 5.82 -0.08 -2.33
CA ASN A 222 6.43 0.47 -3.53
C ASN A 222 6.90 1.90 -3.29
N VAL A 223 8.12 2.19 -3.72
CA VAL A 223 8.78 3.49 -3.63
C VAL A 223 9.08 3.96 -5.04
N SER A 224 8.80 5.23 -5.36
CA SER A 224 9.07 5.79 -6.67
C SER A 224 10.57 5.95 -6.94
N GLU A 225 10.98 5.94 -8.22
CA GLU A 225 12.40 6.10 -8.60
C GLU A 225 13.03 7.37 -8.01
N PRO A 226 12.43 8.57 -8.05
CA PRO A 226 13.00 9.75 -7.42
C PRO A 226 13.23 9.59 -5.92
N GLU A 227 12.28 8.98 -5.21
CA GLU A 227 12.40 8.74 -3.77
C GLU A 227 13.46 7.69 -3.44
N TYR A 228 13.60 6.66 -4.27
CA TYR A 228 14.67 5.69 -4.15
C TYR A 228 16.06 6.35 -4.29
N LEU A 229 16.23 7.24 -5.26
CA LEU A 229 17.49 7.97 -5.46
C LEU A 229 17.81 8.88 -4.27
N GLU A 230 16.82 9.57 -3.70
CA GLU A 230 16.97 10.33 -2.46
C GLU A 230 17.34 9.43 -1.28
N TYR A 231 16.69 8.27 -1.14
CA TYR A 231 17.00 7.30 -0.11
C TYR A 231 18.46 6.81 -0.22
N GLN A 232 18.91 6.46 -1.41
CA GLN A 232 20.27 6.02 -1.67
C GLN A 232 21.31 7.13 -1.35
N ALA A 233 21.03 8.36 -1.75
CA ALA A 233 21.91 9.51 -1.47
C ALA A 233 22.05 9.76 0.05
N ASN A 234 20.95 9.65 0.79
CA ASN A 234 20.91 9.90 2.24
C ASN A 234 21.51 8.75 3.06
N THR A 235 21.42 7.52 2.57
CA THR A 235 21.97 6.34 3.27
C THR A 235 23.40 6.00 2.86
N ARG A 236 24.02 6.75 1.90
CA ARG A 236 25.37 6.54 1.37
C ARG A 236 25.65 5.10 0.95
N GLY A 237 24.65 4.42 0.38
CA GLY A 237 24.78 3.01 -0.04
C GLY A 237 24.92 2.00 1.11
N HIS A 238 24.94 2.42 2.35
CA HIS A 238 24.75 1.50 3.46
C HIS A 238 23.25 1.22 3.58
N LEU A 239 22.90 -0.06 3.47
CA LEU A 239 21.61 -0.59 3.95
C LEU A 239 21.56 -0.37 5.47
N ASN A 240 21.55 0.89 5.86
CA ASN A 240 21.24 1.23 7.23
C ASN A 240 19.80 0.78 7.39
N LYS A 241 19.61 -0.27 8.17
CA LYS A 241 18.32 -0.88 8.48
C LYS A 241 17.38 0.20 8.97
N SER A 242 16.80 0.95 8.04
CA SER A 242 15.90 2.06 8.36
C SER A 242 14.73 1.51 9.15
N LYS A 243 14.57 2.03 10.35
CA LYS A 243 13.44 1.67 11.21
C LYS A 243 12.16 2.27 10.64
N VAL A 244 11.14 1.46 10.55
CA VAL A 244 9.83 1.85 10.05
C VAL A 244 8.74 1.44 11.04
N ASN A 245 7.65 2.17 11.03
CA ASN A 245 6.44 1.80 11.76
C ASN A 245 5.40 1.26 10.79
N LEU A 246 4.47 0.46 11.28
CA LEU A 246 3.36 -0.06 10.51
C LEU A 246 2.05 0.48 11.09
N LEU A 247 1.25 1.09 10.24
CA LEU A 247 -0.10 1.50 10.53
C LEU A 247 -1.05 0.45 9.93
N LEU A 248 -1.87 -0.14 10.77
CA LEU A 248 -2.82 -1.17 10.37
C LEU A 248 -3.99 -0.58 9.58
N ALA A 249 -4.78 -1.40 8.91
CA ALA A 249 -5.93 -0.96 8.12
C ALA A 249 -6.98 -0.15 8.92
N ASN A 250 -7.02 -0.32 10.23
CA ASN A 250 -7.87 0.44 11.16
C ASN A 250 -7.22 1.75 11.68
N ASN A 251 -6.13 2.20 11.06
CA ASN A 251 -5.33 3.35 11.44
C ASN A 251 -4.71 3.28 12.86
N ARG A 252 -4.56 2.07 13.42
CA ARG A 252 -3.82 1.88 14.67
C ARG A 252 -2.36 1.53 14.38
N PRO A 253 -1.39 2.13 15.07
CA PRO A 253 0.00 1.77 14.90
C PRO A 253 0.27 0.39 15.52
N LEU A 254 1.06 -0.43 14.82
CA LEU A 254 1.61 -1.65 15.40
C LEU A 254 2.61 -1.26 16.51
N PRO A 255 2.57 -1.87 17.70
CA PRO A 255 3.48 -1.52 18.80
C PRO A 255 4.94 -1.89 18.53
N TYR A 256 5.19 -2.74 17.53
CA TYR A 256 6.52 -3.22 17.16
C TYR A 256 7.06 -2.47 15.94
N LYS A 257 8.32 -2.02 16.02
CA LYS A 257 9.00 -1.38 14.90
C LYS A 257 9.55 -2.43 13.95
N GLY A 258 9.39 -2.18 12.66
CA GLY A 258 10.01 -2.95 11.61
C GLY A 258 11.33 -2.35 11.15
N VAL A 259 12.00 -3.08 10.28
CA VAL A 259 13.26 -2.70 9.67
C VAL A 259 13.19 -2.99 8.17
N VAL A 260 13.56 -2.02 7.34
CA VAL A 260 13.75 -2.27 5.90
C VAL A 260 14.93 -3.22 5.74
N GLU A 261 14.68 -4.41 5.20
CA GLU A 261 15.66 -5.47 5.08
C GLU A 261 16.17 -5.63 3.65
N THR A 262 15.29 -5.45 2.68
CA THR A 262 15.59 -5.68 1.27
C THR A 262 14.92 -4.64 0.41
N ILE A 263 15.64 -4.24 -0.63
CA ILE A 263 15.14 -3.47 -1.76
C ILE A 263 15.30 -4.39 -2.98
N GLU A 264 14.30 -4.50 -3.81
CA GLU A 264 14.39 -5.28 -5.05
C GLU A 264 15.46 -4.71 -5.98
N SER A 265 15.91 -5.50 -6.93
CA SER A 265 16.97 -5.11 -7.87
C SER A 265 16.45 -4.48 -9.16
N GLU A 266 15.16 -4.57 -9.40
CA GLU A 266 14.54 -4.13 -10.64
C GLU A 266 13.38 -3.18 -10.36
N PHE A 267 13.26 -2.15 -11.20
CA PHE A 267 12.09 -1.28 -11.22
C PHE A 267 10.98 -1.95 -12.03
N ASP A 268 9.76 -1.79 -11.57
CA ASP A 268 8.59 -2.08 -12.37
C ASP A 268 8.48 -1.03 -13.50
N ASN A 269 8.68 -1.46 -14.72
CA ASN A 269 8.71 -0.59 -15.91
C ASN A 269 7.34 0.04 -16.23
N GLU A 270 6.24 -0.52 -15.73
CA GLU A 270 4.89 0.02 -15.97
C GLU A 270 4.59 1.17 -15.01
N THR A 271 5.07 1.07 -13.77
CA THR A 271 4.76 2.04 -12.70
C THR A 271 5.91 2.95 -12.33
N GLY A 272 7.16 2.64 -12.72
CA GLY A 272 8.37 3.37 -12.33
C GLY A 272 8.70 3.24 -10.83
N ASN A 273 8.19 2.21 -10.17
CA ASN A 273 8.40 1.96 -8.76
C ASN A 273 9.35 0.80 -8.51
N ILE A 274 9.98 0.79 -7.34
CA ILE A 274 10.78 -0.33 -6.84
C ILE A 274 10.19 -0.83 -5.52
N ALA A 275 10.12 -2.14 -5.34
CA ALA A 275 9.56 -2.70 -4.12
C ALA A 275 10.59 -2.75 -2.99
N PHE A 276 10.21 -2.24 -1.84
CA PHE A 276 10.89 -2.35 -0.58
C PHE A 276 10.22 -3.41 0.27
N ARG A 277 11.02 -4.16 1.03
CA ARG A 277 10.53 -5.13 2.00
C ARG A 277 11.00 -4.76 3.40
N ALA A 278 10.04 -4.48 4.28
CA ALA A 278 10.30 -4.30 5.70
C ALA A 278 9.86 -5.53 6.49
N LYS A 279 10.67 -5.93 7.47
CA LYS A 279 10.41 -7.05 8.36
C LYS A 279 9.89 -6.53 9.70
N PHE A 280 8.80 -7.12 10.17
CA PHE A 280 8.15 -6.79 11.44
C PHE A 280 8.05 -8.03 12.33
N PRO A 281 8.42 -7.95 13.62
CA PRO A 281 8.12 -9.01 14.58
C PRO A 281 6.61 -9.07 14.83
N ASN A 282 6.09 -10.27 15.03
CA ASN A 282 4.66 -10.49 15.27
C ASN A 282 4.44 -11.48 16.46
N PRO A 283 4.97 -11.17 17.68
CA PRO A 283 4.90 -12.09 18.81
C PRO A 283 3.46 -12.39 19.24
N ASP A 284 2.57 -11.43 19.13
CA ASP A 284 1.15 -11.58 19.48
C ASP A 284 0.32 -12.25 18.40
N ARG A 285 0.94 -12.60 17.26
CA ARG A 285 0.27 -13.17 16.06
C ARG A 285 -0.95 -12.36 15.61
N LEU A 286 -0.89 -11.04 15.82
CA LEU A 286 -1.93 -10.10 15.42
C LEU A 286 -2.03 -10.01 13.90
N LEU A 287 -0.87 -9.92 13.23
CA LEU A 287 -0.80 -9.81 11.77
C LEU A 287 -0.96 -11.19 11.13
N LYS A 288 -1.68 -11.23 10.01
CA LYS A 288 -1.90 -12.43 9.20
C LYS A 288 -1.47 -12.20 7.77
N HIS A 289 -1.27 -13.30 7.07
CA HIS A 289 -0.95 -13.27 5.64
C HIS A 289 -2.05 -12.62 4.82
N GLY A 290 -1.68 -11.71 3.89
CA GLY A 290 -2.61 -11.06 2.98
C GLY A 290 -3.27 -9.79 3.52
N GLU A 291 -2.99 -9.37 4.76
CA GLU A 291 -3.45 -8.10 5.28
C GLU A 291 -2.80 -6.92 4.55
N THR A 292 -3.44 -5.76 4.64
CA THR A 292 -2.91 -4.50 4.14
C THR A 292 -2.63 -3.53 5.28
N GLY A 293 -1.70 -2.62 5.06
CA GLY A 293 -1.37 -1.58 6.01
C GLY A 293 -0.59 -0.45 5.34
N LYS A 294 -0.11 0.50 6.13
CA LYS A 294 0.76 1.57 5.65
C LYS A 294 2.09 1.52 6.41
N VAL A 295 3.17 1.41 5.67
CA VAL A 295 4.51 1.57 6.23
C VAL A 295 4.81 3.05 6.37
N LEU A 296 5.16 3.46 7.59
CA LEU A 296 5.54 4.82 7.94
C LEU A 296 7.06 4.89 7.99
N MET A 297 7.66 5.56 7.02
CA MET A 297 9.10 5.77 6.94
C MET A 297 9.45 7.21 7.29
N THR A 298 10.22 7.38 8.38
CA THR A 298 10.70 8.70 8.80
C THR A 298 11.98 9.05 8.05
N ILE A 299 11.96 10.15 7.32
CA ILE A 299 13.06 10.65 6.52
C ILE A 299 13.66 11.85 7.23
N PRO A 300 14.91 11.74 7.75
CA PRO A 300 15.60 12.88 8.32
C PRO A 300 16.06 13.84 7.22
N VAL A 301 15.90 15.13 7.44
CA VAL A 301 16.36 16.18 6.54
C VAL A 301 17.20 17.17 7.32
N SER A 302 18.48 17.20 7.05
CA SER A 302 19.41 18.17 7.63
C SER A 302 19.35 19.49 6.86
N LYS A 303 19.36 20.61 7.59
CA LYS A 303 19.30 21.96 7.03
C LYS A 303 18.09 22.16 6.09
N ALA A 304 16.92 21.61 6.49
CA ALA A 304 15.70 21.76 5.74
C ALA A 304 15.26 23.21 5.72
N LEU A 305 15.00 23.75 4.52
CA LEU A 305 14.36 25.05 4.36
C LEU A 305 12.86 24.88 4.59
N VAL A 306 12.32 25.47 5.65
CA VAL A 306 10.90 25.34 6.00
C VAL A 306 10.18 26.67 5.98
N ILE A 307 8.90 26.62 5.59
CA ILE A 307 7.99 27.77 5.59
C ILE A 307 6.65 27.37 6.21
N PRO A 308 5.91 28.30 6.86
CA PRO A 308 4.55 28.03 7.31
C PRO A 308 3.61 27.74 6.14
N GLN A 309 2.74 26.72 6.28
CA GLN A 309 1.76 26.37 5.24
C GLN A 309 0.86 27.55 4.87
N LYS A 310 0.51 28.38 5.84
CA LYS A 310 -0.33 29.59 5.64
C LYS A 310 0.29 30.67 4.73
N THR A 311 1.60 30.58 4.42
CA THR A 311 2.27 31.48 3.47
C THR A 311 2.09 31.10 2.02
N THR A 312 1.50 29.92 1.78
CA THR A 312 1.36 29.35 0.45
C THR A 312 -0.07 29.44 -0.06
N TYR A 313 -0.19 29.46 -1.37
CA TYR A 313 -1.47 29.27 -2.07
C TYR A 313 -1.27 28.32 -3.25
N GLU A 314 -2.37 27.70 -3.69
CA GLU A 314 -2.34 26.71 -4.75
C GLU A 314 -3.06 27.24 -5.99
N ILE A 315 -2.41 27.06 -7.13
CA ILE A 315 -3.03 27.26 -8.44
C ILE A 315 -2.88 25.95 -9.18
N GLN A 316 -4.01 25.29 -9.44
CA GLN A 316 -4.05 23.93 -9.96
C GLN A 316 -3.28 22.98 -9.00
N ASP A 317 -2.26 22.27 -9.48
CA ASP A 317 -1.44 21.33 -8.74
C ASP A 317 -0.10 21.92 -8.24
N LYS A 318 0.10 23.25 -8.39
CA LYS A 318 1.35 23.93 -8.05
C LYS A 318 1.19 24.83 -6.84
N LYS A 319 2.20 24.82 -5.96
CA LYS A 319 2.27 25.70 -4.79
C LYS A 319 3.08 26.94 -5.09
N TYR A 320 2.56 28.07 -4.62
CA TYR A 320 3.15 29.38 -4.78
C TYR A 320 3.29 30.08 -3.44
N VAL A 321 4.27 30.99 -3.37
CA VAL A 321 4.44 31.95 -2.30
C VAL A 321 4.56 33.36 -2.88
N PHE A 322 4.19 34.36 -2.10
CA PHE A 322 4.52 35.74 -2.43
C PHE A 322 5.84 36.14 -1.79
N VAL A 323 6.84 36.42 -2.61
CA VAL A 323 8.15 36.94 -2.21
C VAL A 323 8.13 38.46 -2.31
N ILE A 324 8.68 39.16 -1.33
CA ILE A 324 8.81 40.60 -1.31
C ILE A 324 10.21 41.02 -1.75
N ASP A 325 10.30 41.77 -2.84
CA ASP A 325 11.55 42.25 -3.37
C ASP A 325 12.13 43.43 -2.56
N ARG A 326 13.33 43.91 -2.94
CA ARG A 326 14.01 45.02 -2.28
C ARG A 326 13.27 46.34 -2.40
N ASN A 327 12.31 46.47 -3.33
CA ASN A 327 11.50 47.65 -3.56
C ASN A 327 10.13 47.54 -2.86
N ASN A 328 9.91 46.53 -2.01
CA ASN A 328 8.67 46.19 -1.34
C ASN A 328 7.53 45.82 -2.31
N VAL A 329 7.91 45.25 -3.47
CA VAL A 329 6.94 44.74 -4.46
C VAL A 329 6.77 43.24 -4.25
N VAL A 330 5.50 42.81 -4.27
CA VAL A 330 5.10 41.42 -4.15
C VAL A 330 5.33 40.67 -5.47
N ARG A 331 5.96 39.54 -5.41
CA ARG A 331 6.21 38.64 -6.56
C ARG A 331 5.70 37.25 -6.29
N SER A 332 4.82 36.77 -7.13
CA SER A 332 4.37 35.39 -7.12
C SER A 332 5.49 34.46 -7.57
N ARG A 333 5.79 33.42 -6.78
CA ARG A 333 6.84 32.46 -7.11
C ARG A 333 6.37 31.05 -6.86
N ASN A 334 6.57 30.18 -7.85
CA ASN A 334 6.35 28.76 -7.71
C ASN A 334 7.44 28.12 -6.84
N ILE A 335 7.05 27.24 -5.94
CA ILE A 335 7.95 26.47 -5.06
C ILE A 335 7.75 24.98 -5.23
N SER A 336 8.82 24.23 -4.99
CA SER A 336 8.78 22.77 -4.90
C SER A 336 8.84 22.36 -3.44
N VAL A 337 7.91 21.49 -3.03
CA VAL A 337 7.81 20.98 -1.66
C VAL A 337 8.20 19.52 -1.65
N SER A 338 9.17 19.13 -0.81
CA SER A 338 9.64 17.74 -0.65
C SER A 338 8.98 17.00 0.52
N GLY A 339 8.42 17.74 1.48
CA GLY A 339 7.79 17.14 2.65
C GLY A 339 6.83 18.07 3.35
N GLN A 340 5.91 17.49 4.10
CA GLN A 340 4.93 18.20 4.91
C GLN A 340 5.13 17.84 6.38
N LEU A 341 5.19 18.86 7.22
CA LEU A 341 5.20 18.80 8.67
C LEU A 341 3.89 19.39 9.20
N PRO A 342 3.54 19.19 10.45
CA PRO A 342 2.45 19.96 11.06
C PRO A 342 2.71 21.47 10.86
N ASP A 343 1.78 22.15 10.19
CA ASP A 343 1.79 23.60 9.89
C ASP A 343 2.97 24.14 9.04
N LEU A 344 3.93 23.29 8.61
CA LEU A 344 5.10 23.69 7.83
C LEU A 344 5.23 22.86 6.55
N TYR A 345 5.81 23.47 5.50
CA TYR A 345 6.31 22.78 4.32
C TYR A 345 7.83 22.78 4.30
N VAL A 346 8.42 21.64 3.89
CA VAL A 346 9.84 21.54 3.56
C VAL A 346 10.00 21.89 2.08
N VAL A 347 10.70 22.98 1.80
CA VAL A 347 10.92 23.51 0.45
C VAL A 347 12.22 22.92 -0.12
N SER A 348 12.13 22.30 -1.30
CA SER A 348 13.26 21.75 -2.04
C SER A 348 13.75 22.64 -3.16
N GLY A 349 12.97 23.63 -3.56
CA GLY A 349 13.35 24.55 -4.65
C GLY A 349 12.42 25.74 -4.78
N GLY A 350 12.90 26.77 -5.49
CA GLY A 350 12.14 27.98 -5.78
C GLY A 350 12.23 29.09 -4.72
N LEU A 351 12.92 28.86 -3.59
CA LEU A 351 13.05 29.83 -2.51
C LEU A 351 14.41 29.74 -1.84
N SER A 352 14.94 30.87 -1.38
CA SER A 352 16.20 30.99 -0.63
C SER A 352 15.94 31.42 0.82
N ALA A 353 16.87 31.11 1.72
CA ALA A 353 16.72 31.36 3.16
C ALA A 353 16.71 32.87 3.51
N ASP A 354 17.33 33.70 2.70
CA ASP A 354 17.45 35.16 2.88
C ASP A 354 16.29 35.95 2.29
N GLU A 355 15.38 35.29 1.57
CA GLU A 355 14.23 35.94 0.97
C GLU A 355 13.13 36.20 1.98
N ARG A 356 12.32 37.21 1.72
CA ARG A 356 11.15 37.57 2.53
C ARG A 356 9.89 37.06 1.87
N ILE A 357 9.04 36.40 2.64
CA ILE A 357 7.77 35.84 2.18
C ILE A 357 6.60 36.41 2.96
N LEU A 358 5.48 36.61 2.30
CA LEU A 358 4.26 37.08 2.93
C LEU A 358 3.71 36.01 3.90
N LEU A 359 3.53 36.38 5.17
CA LEU A 359 3.05 35.49 6.21
C LEU A 359 1.53 35.49 6.33
N GLU A 360 0.91 36.68 6.23
CA GLU A 360 -0.52 36.88 6.35
C GLU A 360 -1.04 37.84 5.27
N GLY A 361 -2.28 37.62 4.84
CA GLY A 361 -2.90 38.42 3.80
C GLY A 361 -2.67 37.93 2.38
N VAL A 362 -2.27 36.65 2.20
CA VAL A 362 -2.06 36.01 0.88
C VAL A 362 -3.27 36.20 -0.07
N GLN A 363 -4.50 36.25 0.46
CA GLN A 363 -5.71 36.43 -0.34
C GLN A 363 -6.00 37.88 -0.72
N LYS A 364 -5.27 38.85 -0.14
CA LYS A 364 -5.52 40.29 -0.31
C LYS A 364 -4.52 40.99 -1.24
N VAL A 365 -3.43 40.31 -1.60
CA VAL A 365 -2.38 40.88 -2.45
C VAL A 365 -2.41 40.22 -3.82
N LYS A 366 -1.93 40.98 -4.80
CA LYS A 366 -1.72 40.53 -6.18
C LYS A 366 -0.24 40.66 -6.54
N ASP A 367 0.14 39.97 -7.58
CA ASP A 367 1.48 40.16 -8.17
C ASP A 367 1.66 41.59 -8.60
N ASP A 368 2.84 42.17 -8.41
CA ASP A 368 3.21 43.53 -8.65
C ASP A 368 2.67 44.56 -7.62
N ASP A 369 1.92 44.19 -6.60
CA ASP A 369 1.48 45.11 -5.56
C ASP A 369 2.66 45.62 -4.72
N LYS A 370 2.65 46.91 -4.41
CA LYS A 370 3.61 47.51 -3.47
C LYS A 370 3.00 47.60 -2.09
N ILE A 371 3.61 46.94 -1.11
CA ILE A 371 3.08 46.77 0.24
C ILE A 371 3.97 47.42 1.31
N ALA A 372 3.36 47.86 2.40
CA ALA A 372 4.03 48.15 3.66
C ALA A 372 3.87 46.94 4.58
N TYR A 373 4.95 46.49 5.22
CA TYR A 373 4.90 45.29 6.03
C TYR A 373 5.68 45.42 7.33
N GLU A 374 5.37 44.55 8.28
CA GLU A 374 6.10 44.30 9.51
C GLU A 374 6.82 42.94 9.41
N TYR A 375 8.09 42.90 9.74
CA TYR A 375 8.88 41.69 9.70
C TYR A 375 8.81 40.94 11.03
N GLN A 376 8.45 39.65 10.98
CA GLN A 376 8.51 38.73 12.11
C GLN A 376 9.62 37.71 11.89
N ARG A 377 10.38 37.44 12.94
CA ARG A 377 11.45 36.44 12.87
C ARG A 377 10.89 35.04 12.67
N PRO A 378 11.51 34.21 11.81
CA PRO A 378 11.01 32.88 11.51
C PRO A 378 10.87 31.98 12.75
N GLU A 379 11.78 32.11 13.73
CA GLU A 379 11.73 31.34 14.98
C GLU A 379 10.49 31.67 15.82
N GLU A 380 10.13 32.96 15.89
CA GLU A 380 8.94 33.41 16.61
C GLU A 380 7.67 32.89 15.93
N VAL A 381 7.62 32.94 14.61
CA VAL A 381 6.50 32.42 13.83
C VAL A 381 6.31 30.92 14.05
N ILE A 382 7.38 30.13 13.97
CA ILE A 382 7.33 28.68 14.16
C ILE A 382 6.90 28.31 15.59
N ASN A 383 7.41 29.03 16.61
CA ASN A 383 7.01 28.80 17.99
C ASN A 383 5.53 29.10 18.24
N HIS A 384 4.98 30.15 17.63
CA HIS A 384 3.54 30.45 17.73
C HIS A 384 2.65 29.40 17.05
N LEU A 385 3.13 28.73 15.99
CA LEU A 385 2.39 27.63 15.37
C LEU A 385 2.31 26.41 16.27
N ARG A 386 3.38 26.09 17.02
CA ARG A 386 3.44 24.97 17.97
C ARG A 386 2.55 25.14 19.21
N LEU A 387 2.31 26.37 19.65
CA LEU A 387 1.48 26.67 20.83
C LEU A 387 -0.03 26.55 20.59
N LYS A 388 -0.48 26.43 19.34
CA LYS A 388 -1.90 26.25 18.98
C LYS A 388 -2.32 24.79 18.80
N ALA A 389 -1.42 23.83 18.99
CA ALA A 389 -1.65 22.41 18.79
C ALA A 389 -1.81 21.62 20.12
N GLU A 390 -2.05 22.31 21.26
CA GLU A 390 -2.45 21.72 22.52
C GLU A 390 -3.98 21.76 22.72
#